data_b5e4885448bd08404d34b5257e51ef6c
#
_entry.id   b5e4885448bd08404d34b5257e51ef6c
#
_cell.length_a   1.000
_cell.length_b   1.000
_cell.length_c   1.000
_cell.angle_alpha   90.00
_cell.angle_beta   90.00
_cell.angle_gamma   90.00
#
_symmetry.space_group_name_H-M   'P 1'
#
loop_
_entity.id
_entity.type
_entity.pdbx_description
1 polymer ?
#
loop_
_entity_poly.entity_id
_entity_poly.type
_entity_poly.pdbx_seq_one_letter_code
_entity_poly.pdbx_strand_id
1 'polypeptide(L)'
;MDLFYGQSHAVRGASIALGQGEVVAISGQSGSGKSSLLYCLAGVLPVAGGEVRFEGRPLGALDDDELSALRRDRFGFVFQHGELLPELTVEENAALPLRLAGQRKTAALAAAGEVLGRLGLAALRERRPSQVSGGQNQRVAVARALVHRPTVVFADEPTGSLDSANAATVLQEFLTLARSQGTAVVLVTHDPKVAARADSRYTMSDGVLAREQDVM
;
A
#
# COMPACT_ATOMS: atom_id res chain seq x y z
N MET A 1 -19.72 -2.39 -2.40
CA MET A 1 -19.14 -3.65 -2.93
C MET A 1 -19.26 -4.75 -1.90
N ASP A 2 -19.35 -6.00 -2.37
CA ASP A 2 -19.51 -7.19 -1.53
C ASP A 2 -18.46 -8.25 -1.89
N LEU A 3 -17.97 -8.99 -0.87
CA LEU A 3 -17.04 -10.10 -1.04
C LEU A 3 -17.42 -11.27 -0.14
N PHE A 4 -17.37 -12.49 -0.69
CA PHE A 4 -17.64 -13.71 0.04
C PHE A 4 -16.45 -14.69 -0.06
N TYR A 5 -16.16 -15.38 1.04
CA TYR A 5 -15.33 -16.57 1.08
C TYR A 5 -16.22 -17.78 1.43
N GLY A 6 -16.67 -18.52 0.40
CA GLY A 6 -17.69 -19.54 0.58
C GLY A 6 -18.99 -18.95 1.14
N GLN A 7 -19.36 -19.32 2.35
CA GLN A 7 -20.56 -18.78 3.04
C GLN A 7 -20.24 -17.55 3.90
N SER A 8 -18.98 -17.18 4.10
CA SER A 8 -18.60 -16.04 4.91
C SER A 8 -18.68 -14.75 4.10
N HIS A 9 -19.51 -13.79 4.53
CA HIS A 9 -19.64 -12.46 3.93
C HIS A 9 -18.57 -11.52 4.52
N ALA A 10 -17.40 -11.49 3.90
CA ALA A 10 -16.22 -10.80 4.42
C ALA A 10 -16.24 -9.28 4.21
N VAL A 11 -16.91 -8.78 3.15
CA VAL A 11 -17.15 -7.35 2.91
C VAL A 11 -18.62 -7.18 2.54
N ARG A 12 -19.32 -6.29 3.26
CA ARG A 12 -20.79 -6.14 3.21
C ARG A 12 -21.14 -4.72 2.81
N GLY A 13 -21.53 -4.51 1.55
CA GLY A 13 -22.02 -3.24 1.05
C GLY A 13 -21.05 -2.07 1.21
N ALA A 14 -19.73 -2.32 1.28
CA ALA A 14 -18.76 -1.28 1.53
C ALA A 14 -18.76 -0.24 0.41
N SER A 15 -18.73 1.04 0.79
CA SER A 15 -18.61 2.18 -0.11
C SER A 15 -17.54 3.12 0.40
N ILE A 16 -16.56 3.45 -0.46
CA ILE A 16 -15.44 4.33 -0.15
C ILE A 16 -15.04 5.09 -1.42
N ALA A 17 -14.65 6.33 -1.26
CA ALA A 17 -14.06 7.13 -2.33
C ALA A 17 -12.70 7.66 -1.86
N LEU A 18 -11.76 7.78 -2.78
CA LEU A 18 -10.40 8.23 -2.54
C LEU A 18 -10.05 9.34 -3.54
N GLY A 19 -9.70 10.51 -3.03
CA GLY A 19 -9.23 11.65 -3.82
C GLY A 19 -7.74 11.53 -4.16
N GLN A 20 -7.28 12.31 -5.13
CA GLN A 20 -5.86 12.40 -5.48
C GLN A 20 -5.05 12.92 -4.29
N GLY A 21 -3.99 12.23 -3.93
CA GLY A 21 -3.09 12.59 -2.82
C GLY A 21 -3.72 12.43 -1.43
N GLU A 22 -4.98 11.98 -1.34
CA GLU A 22 -5.66 11.74 -0.07
C GLU A 22 -5.12 10.48 0.62
N VAL A 23 -4.99 10.56 1.93
CA VAL A 23 -4.66 9.41 2.79
C VAL A 23 -5.94 8.99 3.50
N VAL A 24 -6.40 7.78 3.23
CA VAL A 24 -7.57 7.17 3.89
C VAL A 24 -7.11 6.03 4.77
N ALA A 25 -7.52 6.02 6.03
CA ALA A 25 -7.30 4.91 6.96
C ALA A 25 -8.57 4.08 7.15
N ILE A 26 -8.39 2.76 7.16
CA ILE A 26 -9.42 1.78 7.49
C ILE A 26 -8.95 1.05 8.74
N SER A 27 -9.59 1.33 9.88
CA SER A 27 -9.31 0.73 11.17
C SER A 27 -10.28 -0.41 11.49
N GLY A 28 -9.98 -1.22 12.51
CA GLY A 28 -10.87 -2.29 13.00
C GLY A 28 -10.11 -3.50 13.53
N GLN A 29 -10.82 -4.41 14.18
CA GLN A 29 -10.24 -5.61 14.77
C GLN A 29 -9.68 -6.58 13.71
N SER A 30 -8.79 -7.49 14.13
CA SER A 30 -8.34 -8.58 13.26
C SER A 30 -9.54 -9.42 12.81
N GLY A 31 -9.54 -9.83 11.54
CA GLY A 31 -10.65 -10.61 10.97
C GLY A 31 -11.88 -9.79 10.55
N SER A 32 -11.93 -8.46 10.74
CA SER A 32 -13.08 -7.64 10.37
C SER A 32 -13.29 -7.45 8.85
N GLY A 33 -12.33 -7.89 7.99
CA GLY A 33 -12.41 -7.82 6.53
C GLY A 33 -11.57 -6.71 5.89
N LYS A 34 -10.74 -5.98 6.64
CA LYS A 34 -9.92 -4.85 6.15
C LYS A 34 -8.99 -5.19 4.99
N SER A 35 -8.17 -6.24 5.15
CA SER A 35 -7.25 -6.68 4.09
C SER A 35 -8.02 -7.18 2.86
N SER A 36 -9.16 -7.84 3.07
CA SER A 36 -10.05 -8.28 1.98
C SER A 36 -10.60 -7.08 1.20
N LEU A 37 -11.05 -6.03 1.89
CA LEU A 37 -11.49 -4.78 1.27
C LEU A 37 -10.34 -4.12 0.51
N LEU A 38 -9.14 -4.03 1.11
CA LEU A 38 -7.94 -3.49 0.45
C LEU A 38 -7.64 -4.22 -0.86
N TYR A 39 -7.69 -5.55 -0.85
CA TYR A 39 -7.39 -6.37 -2.04
C TYR A 39 -8.49 -6.27 -3.11
N CYS A 40 -9.76 -6.07 -2.72
CA CYS A 40 -10.83 -5.74 -3.68
C CYS A 40 -10.57 -4.38 -4.34
N LEU A 41 -10.24 -3.35 -3.56
CA LEU A 41 -9.91 -2.00 -4.07
C LEU A 41 -8.71 -2.03 -5.02
N ALA A 42 -7.73 -2.89 -4.77
CA ALA A 42 -6.55 -3.07 -5.62
C ALA A 42 -6.79 -3.99 -6.83
N GLY A 43 -8.00 -4.50 -7.02
CA GLY A 43 -8.31 -5.45 -8.11
C GLY A 43 -7.53 -6.77 -8.00
N VAL A 44 -7.09 -7.16 -6.80
CA VAL A 44 -6.45 -8.46 -6.52
C VAL A 44 -7.52 -9.52 -6.29
N LEU A 45 -8.61 -9.14 -5.59
CA LEU A 45 -9.77 -10.00 -5.37
C LEU A 45 -10.96 -9.47 -6.18
N PRO A 46 -11.69 -10.34 -6.88
CA PRO A 46 -12.91 -9.95 -7.58
C PRO A 46 -14.01 -9.63 -6.56
N VAL A 47 -14.83 -8.62 -6.85
CA VAL A 47 -16.02 -8.32 -6.04
C VAL A 47 -17.19 -9.18 -6.48
N ALA A 48 -17.98 -9.67 -5.53
CA ALA A 48 -19.17 -10.49 -5.80
C ALA A 48 -20.42 -9.64 -6.08
N GLY A 49 -20.43 -8.39 -5.59
CA GLY A 49 -21.50 -7.42 -5.81
C GLY A 49 -20.99 -5.98 -5.75
N GLY A 50 -21.64 -5.08 -6.47
CA GLY A 50 -21.16 -3.72 -6.64
C GLY A 50 -19.98 -3.62 -7.62
N GLU A 51 -19.18 -2.57 -7.52
CA GLU A 51 -18.05 -2.35 -8.41
C GLU A 51 -16.92 -1.55 -7.73
N VAL A 52 -15.71 -1.70 -8.25
CA VAL A 52 -14.55 -0.83 -7.95
C VAL A 52 -14.21 -0.06 -9.22
N ARG A 53 -14.05 1.25 -9.11
CA ARG A 53 -13.65 2.10 -10.23
C ARG A 53 -12.29 2.74 -9.96
N PHE A 54 -11.44 2.75 -10.97
CA PHE A 54 -10.20 3.50 -10.99
C PHE A 54 -10.26 4.55 -12.12
N GLU A 55 -10.15 5.83 -11.76
CA GLU A 55 -10.29 6.96 -12.72
C GLU A 55 -11.56 6.85 -13.57
N GLY A 56 -12.68 6.45 -12.95
CA GLY A 56 -13.99 6.30 -13.60
C GLY A 56 -14.19 4.97 -14.37
N ARG A 57 -13.12 4.20 -14.65
CA ARG A 57 -13.20 2.90 -15.33
C ARG A 57 -13.43 1.78 -14.31
N PRO A 58 -14.47 0.92 -14.46
CA PRO A 58 -14.68 -0.21 -13.55
C PRO A 58 -13.59 -1.26 -13.73
N LEU A 59 -12.99 -1.74 -12.62
CA LEU A 59 -11.94 -2.75 -12.65
C LEU A 59 -12.45 -4.11 -13.16
N GLY A 60 -13.71 -4.45 -12.90
CA GLY A 60 -14.33 -5.68 -13.37
C GLY A 60 -14.55 -5.75 -14.88
N ALA A 61 -14.32 -4.64 -15.62
CA ALA A 61 -14.35 -4.61 -17.09
C ALA A 61 -12.97 -4.88 -17.72
N LEU A 62 -11.93 -5.00 -16.90
CA LEU A 62 -10.55 -5.26 -17.33
C LEU A 62 -10.32 -6.77 -17.36
N ASP A 63 -9.56 -7.24 -18.35
CA ASP A 63 -9.02 -8.60 -18.32
C ASP A 63 -7.81 -8.72 -17.36
N ASP A 64 -7.29 -9.95 -17.20
CA ASP A 64 -6.20 -10.22 -16.27
C ASP A 64 -4.89 -9.52 -16.65
N ASP A 65 -4.62 -9.36 -17.94
CA ASP A 65 -3.43 -8.67 -18.46
C ASP A 65 -3.55 -7.16 -18.21
N GLU A 66 -4.71 -6.57 -18.48
CA GLU A 66 -5.02 -5.16 -18.20
C GLU A 66 -4.96 -4.86 -16.70
N LEU A 67 -5.53 -5.73 -15.83
CA LEU A 67 -5.45 -5.59 -14.39
C LEU A 67 -4.00 -5.71 -13.88
N SER A 68 -3.23 -6.63 -14.44
CA SER A 68 -1.81 -6.80 -14.08
C SER A 68 -0.98 -5.60 -14.51
N ALA A 69 -1.22 -5.05 -15.71
CA ALA A 69 -0.58 -3.82 -16.17
C ALA A 69 -0.96 -2.62 -15.29
N LEU A 70 -2.23 -2.48 -14.93
CA LEU A 70 -2.72 -1.42 -14.05
C LEU A 70 -2.03 -1.48 -12.68
N ARG A 71 -1.97 -2.67 -12.05
CA ARG A 71 -1.30 -2.87 -10.76
C ARG A 71 0.19 -2.55 -10.85
N ARG A 72 0.87 -2.99 -11.92
CA ARG A 72 2.30 -2.74 -12.12
C ARG A 72 2.61 -1.24 -12.28
N ASP A 73 1.78 -0.53 -13.06
CA ASP A 73 2.13 0.81 -13.53
C ASP A 73 1.52 1.93 -12.66
N ARG A 74 0.38 1.67 -12.00
CA ARG A 74 -0.41 2.71 -11.32
C ARG A 74 -0.59 2.46 -9.82
N PHE A 75 -0.31 1.24 -9.32
CA PHE A 75 -0.50 0.87 -7.92
C PHE A 75 0.82 0.54 -7.23
N GLY A 76 0.94 0.94 -5.97
CA GLY A 76 2.00 0.53 -5.06
C GLY A 76 1.44 -0.36 -3.96
N PHE A 77 2.29 -1.22 -3.39
CA PHE A 77 1.88 -2.10 -2.29
C PHE A 77 2.92 -2.08 -1.18
N VAL A 78 2.45 -1.88 0.06
CA VAL A 78 3.24 -2.00 1.29
C VAL A 78 2.56 -3.03 2.19
N PHE A 79 3.27 -4.10 2.55
CA PHE A 79 2.77 -5.18 3.40
C PHE A 79 3.40 -5.12 4.79
N GLN A 80 2.78 -5.77 5.76
CA GLN A 80 3.19 -5.77 7.17
C GLN A 80 4.65 -6.20 7.39
N HIS A 81 5.13 -7.21 6.65
CA HIS A 81 6.49 -7.73 6.76
C HIS A 81 7.42 -7.27 5.62
N GLY A 82 7.02 -6.24 4.86
CA GLY A 82 7.79 -5.70 3.74
C GLY A 82 7.81 -6.58 2.49
N GLU A 83 7.72 -7.91 2.62
CA GLU A 83 7.69 -8.88 1.51
C GLU A 83 8.80 -8.61 0.46
N LEU A 84 10.02 -8.39 0.93
CA LEU A 84 11.18 -8.19 0.07
C LEU A 84 11.71 -9.54 -0.44
N LEU A 85 12.21 -9.53 -1.67
CA LEU A 85 12.87 -10.70 -2.25
C LEU A 85 14.27 -10.86 -1.63
N PRO A 86 14.54 -11.96 -0.91
CA PRO A 86 15.79 -12.13 -0.16
C PRO A 86 17.02 -12.29 -1.06
N GLU A 87 16.84 -12.69 -2.32
CA GLU A 87 17.88 -12.87 -3.31
C GLU A 87 18.37 -11.53 -3.90
N LEU A 88 17.54 -10.48 -3.81
CA LEU A 88 17.83 -9.16 -4.34
C LEU A 88 18.45 -8.26 -3.27
N THR A 89 19.26 -7.31 -3.70
CA THR A 89 19.76 -6.24 -2.83
C THR A 89 18.60 -5.27 -2.46
N VAL A 90 18.83 -4.40 -1.48
CA VAL A 90 17.94 -3.31 -1.10
C VAL A 90 17.57 -2.45 -2.33
N GLU A 91 18.57 -2.09 -3.14
CA GLU A 91 18.35 -1.28 -4.34
C GLU A 91 17.58 -2.03 -5.42
N GLU A 92 17.90 -3.31 -5.64
CA GLU A 92 17.18 -4.14 -6.62
C GLU A 92 15.73 -4.39 -6.21
N ASN A 93 15.46 -4.60 -4.91
CA ASN A 93 14.09 -4.67 -4.40
C ASN A 93 13.31 -3.38 -4.66
N ALA A 94 13.91 -2.22 -4.35
CA ALA A 94 13.28 -0.93 -4.59
C ALA A 94 13.05 -0.66 -6.09
N ALA A 95 13.97 -1.10 -6.96
CA ALA A 95 13.89 -0.90 -8.41
C ALA A 95 12.91 -1.86 -9.12
N LEU A 96 12.42 -2.89 -8.44
CA LEU A 96 11.68 -4.00 -9.05
C LEU A 96 10.46 -3.54 -9.89
N PRO A 97 9.59 -2.63 -9.44
CA PRO A 97 8.45 -2.19 -10.24
C PRO A 97 8.87 -1.58 -11.58
N LEU A 98 9.92 -0.76 -11.58
CA LEU A 98 10.45 -0.15 -12.80
C LEU A 98 11.05 -1.19 -13.75
N ARG A 99 11.68 -2.23 -13.21
CA ARG A 99 12.21 -3.36 -13.99
C ARG A 99 11.09 -4.17 -14.62
N LEU A 100 10.01 -4.43 -13.88
CA LEU A 100 8.81 -5.11 -14.40
C LEU A 100 8.08 -4.29 -15.46
N ALA A 101 8.14 -2.95 -15.35
CA ALA A 101 7.64 -2.02 -16.38
C ALA A 101 8.58 -1.88 -17.60
N GLY A 102 9.65 -2.69 -17.70
CA GLY A 102 10.55 -2.74 -18.85
C GLY A 102 11.67 -1.68 -18.86
N GLN A 103 11.84 -0.90 -17.79
CA GLN A 103 12.94 0.08 -17.74
C GLN A 103 14.31 -0.60 -17.73
N ARG A 104 15.31 0.05 -18.32
CA ARG A 104 16.70 -0.41 -18.30
C ARG A 104 17.23 -0.48 -16.87
N LYS A 105 18.02 -1.53 -16.55
CA LYS A 105 18.53 -1.77 -15.20
C LYS A 105 19.20 -0.53 -14.58
N THR A 106 20.07 0.13 -15.33
CA THR A 106 20.80 1.32 -14.85
C THR A 106 19.86 2.48 -14.48
N ALA A 107 18.85 2.75 -15.28
CA ALA A 107 17.87 3.80 -15.02
C ALA A 107 16.98 3.45 -13.81
N ALA A 108 16.53 2.20 -13.71
CA ALA A 108 15.70 1.74 -12.60
C ALA A 108 16.48 1.78 -11.26
N LEU A 109 17.76 1.36 -11.25
CA LEU A 109 18.59 1.43 -10.06
C LEU A 109 18.89 2.88 -9.66
N ALA A 110 19.15 3.78 -10.62
CA ALA A 110 19.35 5.19 -10.32
C ALA A 110 18.11 5.81 -9.64
N ALA A 111 16.92 5.58 -10.20
CA ALA A 111 15.66 6.05 -9.61
C ALA A 111 15.41 5.44 -8.20
N ALA A 112 15.69 4.15 -8.03
CA ALA A 112 15.60 3.50 -6.72
C ALA A 112 16.58 4.13 -5.72
N GLY A 113 17.81 4.41 -6.14
CA GLY A 113 18.83 5.07 -5.31
C GLY A 113 18.41 6.45 -4.82
N GLU A 114 17.72 7.24 -5.64
CA GLU A 114 17.18 8.54 -5.23
C GLU A 114 16.10 8.40 -4.13
N VAL A 115 15.16 7.46 -4.31
CA VAL A 115 14.09 7.20 -3.33
C VAL A 115 14.67 6.66 -2.02
N LEU A 116 15.61 5.69 -2.10
CA LEU A 116 16.32 5.14 -0.94
C LEU A 116 17.10 6.23 -0.20
N GLY A 117 17.72 7.17 -0.93
CA GLY A 117 18.41 8.31 -0.34
C GLY A 117 17.48 9.18 0.50
N ARG A 118 16.26 9.46 0.00
CA ARG A 118 15.21 10.22 0.73
C ARG A 118 14.72 9.51 1.99
N LEU A 119 14.82 8.18 2.04
CA LEU A 119 14.44 7.33 3.18
C LEU A 119 15.63 6.98 4.10
N GLY A 120 16.79 7.65 3.92
CA GLY A 120 17.97 7.44 4.74
C GLY A 120 18.70 6.11 4.53
N LEU A 121 18.49 5.45 3.37
CA LEU A 121 19.03 4.11 3.07
C LEU A 121 20.17 4.12 2.05
N ALA A 122 20.73 5.29 1.70
CA ALA A 122 21.75 5.42 0.65
C ALA A 122 22.99 4.50 0.87
N ALA A 123 23.42 4.34 2.12
CA ALA A 123 24.59 3.51 2.48
C ALA A 123 24.29 1.99 2.49
N LEU A 124 23.02 1.59 2.34
CA LEU A 124 22.58 0.19 2.46
C LEU A 124 22.18 -0.43 1.11
N ARG A 125 22.33 0.29 0.00
CA ARG A 125 21.82 -0.09 -1.33
C ARG A 125 22.27 -1.49 -1.78
N GLU A 126 23.52 -1.86 -1.51
CA GLU A 126 24.11 -3.14 -1.89
C GLU A 126 23.86 -4.26 -0.87
N ARG A 127 23.27 -3.96 0.29
CA ARG A 127 22.92 -4.95 1.30
C ARG A 127 21.72 -5.77 0.86
N ARG A 128 21.61 -7.00 1.40
CA ARG A 128 20.42 -7.84 1.23
C ARG A 128 19.43 -7.62 2.40
N PRO A 129 18.16 -7.97 2.26
CA PRO A 129 17.16 -7.85 3.33
C PRO A 129 17.58 -8.48 4.66
N SER A 130 18.31 -9.58 4.65
CA SER A 130 18.83 -10.25 5.86
C SER A 130 19.95 -9.48 6.59
N GLN A 131 20.50 -8.44 5.97
CA GLN A 131 21.63 -7.65 6.50
C GLN A 131 21.19 -6.27 7.02
N VAL A 132 19.91 -5.99 7.04
CA VAL A 132 19.33 -4.72 7.49
C VAL A 132 18.26 -4.96 8.55
N SER A 133 17.94 -3.93 9.36
CA SER A 133 16.94 -4.05 10.41
C SER A 133 15.51 -4.14 9.85
N GLY A 134 14.54 -4.57 10.69
CA GLY A 134 13.12 -4.61 10.30
C GLY A 134 12.59 -3.26 9.83
N GLY A 135 12.92 -2.17 10.53
CA GLY A 135 12.54 -0.82 10.12
C GLY A 135 13.19 -0.36 8.81
N GLN A 136 14.45 -0.79 8.55
CA GLN A 136 15.11 -0.55 7.27
C GLN A 136 14.46 -1.35 6.15
N ASN A 137 14.13 -2.62 6.38
CA ASN A 137 13.37 -3.45 5.44
C ASN A 137 12.02 -2.81 5.08
N GLN A 138 11.31 -2.27 6.07
CA GLN A 138 10.04 -1.60 5.83
C GLN A 138 10.20 -0.32 5.00
N ARG A 139 11.25 0.48 5.23
CA ARG A 139 11.57 1.63 4.37
C ARG A 139 11.91 1.20 2.94
N VAL A 140 12.56 0.05 2.74
CA VAL A 140 12.79 -0.50 1.39
C VAL A 140 11.48 -0.88 0.71
N ALA A 141 10.53 -1.48 1.44
CA ALA A 141 9.20 -1.78 0.92
C ALA A 141 8.42 -0.51 0.53
N VAL A 142 8.55 0.55 1.33
CA VAL A 142 8.02 1.89 1.00
C VAL A 142 8.69 2.45 -0.27
N ALA A 143 10.03 2.35 -0.38
CA ALA A 143 10.74 2.77 -1.58
C ALA A 143 10.25 2.03 -2.82
N ARG A 144 10.10 0.70 -2.72
CA ARG A 144 9.57 -0.15 -3.79
C ARG A 144 8.17 0.28 -4.20
N ALA A 145 7.29 0.57 -3.23
CA ALA A 145 5.92 0.97 -3.49
C ALA A 145 5.79 2.33 -4.19
N LEU A 146 6.77 3.24 -4.01
CA LEU A 146 6.69 4.63 -4.47
C LEU A 146 7.65 4.97 -5.63
N VAL A 147 8.60 4.09 -5.99
CA VAL A 147 9.66 4.39 -6.97
C VAL A 147 9.12 4.72 -8.37
N HIS A 148 8.03 4.09 -8.77
CA HIS A 148 7.38 4.29 -10.06
C HIS A 148 6.30 5.39 -10.04
N ARG A 149 6.20 6.14 -8.92
CA ARG A 149 5.22 7.23 -8.70
C ARG A 149 3.78 6.79 -8.97
N PRO A 150 3.27 5.79 -8.25
CA PRO A 150 1.94 5.25 -8.48
C PRO A 150 0.86 6.31 -8.20
N THR A 151 -0.32 6.11 -8.77
CA THR A 151 -1.50 6.93 -8.46
C THR A 151 -2.02 6.65 -7.04
N VAL A 152 -1.96 5.37 -6.61
CA VAL A 152 -2.39 4.96 -5.28
C VAL A 152 -1.46 3.90 -4.70
N VAL A 153 -1.22 3.98 -3.39
CA VAL A 153 -0.56 2.92 -2.61
C VAL A 153 -1.59 2.27 -1.69
N PHE A 154 -1.62 0.94 -1.73
CA PHE A 154 -2.36 0.09 -0.82
C PHE A 154 -1.41 -0.43 0.26
N ALA A 155 -1.65 -0.06 1.52
CA ALA A 155 -0.78 -0.38 2.65
C ALA A 155 -1.54 -1.21 3.68
N ASP A 156 -1.15 -2.48 3.84
CA ASP A 156 -1.72 -3.40 4.82
C ASP A 156 -0.80 -3.50 6.03
N GLU A 157 -1.21 -2.90 7.17
CA GLU A 157 -0.44 -2.86 8.43
C GLU A 157 1.04 -2.45 8.24
N PRO A 158 1.34 -1.33 7.54
CA PRO A 158 2.69 -1.00 7.06
C PRO A 158 3.73 -0.82 8.18
N THR A 159 3.31 -0.75 9.44
CA THR A 159 4.19 -0.59 10.60
C THR A 159 3.96 -1.66 11.68
N GLY A 160 3.11 -2.65 11.42
CA GLY A 160 2.69 -3.64 12.41
C GLY A 160 3.80 -4.57 12.92
N SER A 161 4.92 -4.69 12.19
CA SER A 161 6.09 -5.49 12.59
C SER A 161 7.19 -4.68 13.28
N LEU A 162 6.97 -3.37 13.52
CA LEU A 162 7.97 -2.45 14.05
C LEU A 162 7.67 -2.08 15.51
N ASP A 163 8.73 -1.77 16.28
CA ASP A 163 8.55 -1.08 17.56
C ASP A 163 7.97 0.33 17.36
N SER A 164 7.35 0.87 18.41
CA SER A 164 6.56 2.10 18.32
C SER A 164 7.34 3.34 17.85
N ALA A 165 8.63 3.44 18.17
CA ALA A 165 9.46 4.58 17.78
C ALA A 165 9.80 4.53 16.29
N ASN A 166 10.23 3.35 15.82
CA ASN A 166 10.49 3.10 14.40
C ASN A 166 9.21 3.19 13.56
N ALA A 167 8.08 2.67 14.06
CA ALA A 167 6.77 2.73 13.41
C ALA A 167 6.36 4.17 13.07
N ALA A 168 6.45 5.09 14.05
CA ALA A 168 6.08 6.49 13.85
C ALA A 168 6.96 7.19 12.80
N THR A 169 8.27 6.91 12.82
CA THR A 169 9.23 7.49 11.87
C THR A 169 8.99 6.99 10.46
N VAL A 170 8.90 5.66 10.27
CA VAL A 170 8.67 5.04 8.95
C VAL A 170 7.34 5.50 8.36
N LEU A 171 6.27 5.55 9.16
CA LEU A 171 4.97 6.04 8.70
C LEU A 171 5.05 7.50 8.25
N GLN A 172 5.72 8.36 9.03
CA GLN A 172 5.88 9.77 8.68
C GLN A 172 6.65 9.94 7.36
N GLU A 173 7.75 9.22 7.19
CA GLU A 173 8.55 9.22 5.96
C GLU A 173 7.73 8.73 4.76
N PHE A 174 6.98 7.63 4.93
CA PHE A 174 6.08 7.08 3.92
C PHE A 174 5.05 8.11 3.45
N LEU A 175 4.26 8.67 4.38
CA LEU A 175 3.20 9.61 4.04
C LEU A 175 3.74 10.91 3.46
N THR A 176 4.89 11.40 3.97
CA THR A 176 5.56 12.59 3.42
C THR A 176 5.99 12.35 1.97
N LEU A 177 6.58 11.19 1.69
CA LEU A 177 7.02 10.85 0.33
C LEU A 177 5.82 10.68 -0.61
N ALA A 178 4.77 9.96 -0.20
CA ALA A 178 3.54 9.78 -0.99
C ALA A 178 2.88 11.13 -1.33
N ARG A 179 2.68 12.00 -0.32
CA ARG A 179 2.11 13.34 -0.53
C ARG A 179 2.95 14.20 -1.46
N SER A 180 4.29 14.14 -1.36
CA SER A 180 5.19 14.89 -2.25
C SER A 180 5.10 14.46 -3.72
N GLN A 181 4.58 13.27 -3.98
CA GLN A 181 4.35 12.72 -5.32
C GLN A 181 2.90 12.88 -5.80
N GLY A 182 2.00 13.36 -4.95
CA GLY A 182 0.55 13.39 -5.23
C GLY A 182 -0.09 12.01 -5.23
N THR A 183 0.58 11.01 -4.63
CA THR A 183 0.10 9.63 -4.53
C THR A 183 -0.93 9.52 -3.41
N ALA A 184 -2.10 8.98 -3.72
CA ALA A 184 -3.11 8.64 -2.73
C ALA A 184 -2.72 7.37 -1.95
N VAL A 185 -3.20 7.23 -0.70
CA VAL A 185 -2.88 6.07 0.14
C VAL A 185 -4.15 5.50 0.76
N VAL A 186 -4.37 4.20 0.59
CA VAL A 186 -5.33 3.43 1.38
C VAL A 186 -4.53 2.64 2.42
N LEU A 187 -4.73 2.99 3.70
CA LEU A 187 -3.99 2.46 4.83
C LEU A 187 -4.92 1.60 5.68
N VAL A 188 -4.63 0.32 5.82
CA VAL A 188 -5.31 -0.59 6.75
C VAL A 188 -4.46 -0.72 8.02
N THR A 189 -5.07 -0.55 9.19
CA THR A 189 -4.38 -0.67 10.47
C THR A 189 -5.32 -0.99 11.62
N HIS A 190 -4.79 -1.60 12.67
CA HIS A 190 -5.47 -1.72 13.97
C HIS A 190 -4.94 -0.69 15.00
N ASP A 191 -3.88 0.08 14.66
CA ASP A 191 -3.32 1.10 15.54
C ASP A 191 -4.02 2.46 15.33
N PRO A 192 -4.72 2.99 16.36
CA PRO A 192 -5.40 4.29 16.25
C PRO A 192 -4.43 5.46 16.04
N LYS A 193 -3.17 5.36 16.46
CA LYS A 193 -2.15 6.40 16.23
C LYS A 193 -1.75 6.47 14.77
N VAL A 194 -1.74 5.33 14.08
CA VAL A 194 -1.49 5.22 12.65
C VAL A 194 -2.71 5.78 11.88
N ALA A 195 -3.93 5.35 12.24
CA ALA A 195 -5.15 5.83 11.63
C ALA A 195 -5.34 7.36 11.77
N ALA A 196 -4.91 7.94 12.90
CA ALA A 196 -4.98 9.39 13.13
C ALA A 196 -4.11 10.24 12.19
N ARG A 197 -3.24 9.65 11.37
CA ARG A 197 -2.41 10.35 10.37
C ARG A 197 -3.10 10.52 9.02
N ALA A 198 -4.26 9.91 8.84
CA ALA A 198 -5.04 9.96 7.61
C ALA A 198 -5.95 11.22 7.56
N ASP A 199 -6.26 11.63 6.33
CA ASP A 199 -7.15 12.75 6.05
C ASP A 199 -8.63 12.34 6.24
N SER A 200 -8.95 11.08 5.92
CA SER A 200 -10.28 10.46 6.16
C SER A 200 -10.12 9.13 6.87
N ARG A 201 -11.05 8.84 7.79
CA ARG A 201 -11.00 7.62 8.61
C ARG A 201 -12.28 6.83 8.48
N TYR A 202 -12.10 5.51 8.41
CA TYR A 202 -13.17 4.53 8.39
C TYR A 202 -12.92 3.45 9.42
N THR A 203 -13.98 2.92 10.01
CA THR A 203 -13.91 1.74 10.88
C THR A 203 -14.61 0.58 10.20
N MET A 204 -13.98 -0.60 10.25
CA MET A 204 -14.55 -1.84 9.73
C MET A 204 -14.84 -2.82 10.85
N SER A 205 -16.10 -3.26 10.96
CA SER A 205 -16.54 -4.28 11.92
C SER A 205 -17.44 -5.28 11.21
N ASP A 206 -17.16 -6.57 11.38
CA ASP A 206 -17.94 -7.68 10.81
C ASP A 206 -18.28 -7.52 9.31
N GLY A 207 -17.31 -7.02 8.55
CA GLY A 207 -17.43 -6.79 7.11
C GLY A 207 -18.12 -5.48 6.73
N VAL A 208 -18.65 -4.71 7.68
CA VAL A 208 -19.33 -3.43 7.45
C VAL A 208 -18.34 -2.28 7.62
N LEU A 209 -18.26 -1.41 6.61
CA LEU A 209 -17.42 -0.21 6.61
C LEU A 209 -18.27 1.01 7.02
N ALA A 210 -17.83 1.75 8.03
CA ALA A 210 -18.45 3.01 8.46
C ALA A 210 -17.43 4.14 8.44
N ARG A 211 -17.79 5.31 7.92
CA ARG A 211 -16.95 6.52 8.00
C ARG A 211 -17.00 7.08 9.42
N GLU A 212 -15.83 7.35 9.99
CA GLU A 212 -15.76 8.08 11.25
C GLU A 212 -16.17 9.54 10.97
N GLN A 213 -17.18 10.03 11.71
CA GLN A 213 -17.51 11.44 11.68
C GLN A 213 -16.47 12.18 12.50
N ASP A 214 -15.95 13.31 11.99
CA ASP A 214 -15.13 14.20 12.78
C ASP A 214 -15.95 14.65 13.99
N VAL A 215 -15.56 14.22 15.19
CA VAL A 215 -16.09 14.76 16.43
C VAL A 215 -15.55 16.18 16.52
N MET A 216 -16.45 17.14 16.19
CA MET A 216 -16.19 18.58 16.39
C MET A 216 -16.04 18.90 17.88
#